data_dbd8d6257f7c749ac8df21ed66c980a5
#
_entry.id   dbd8d6257f7c749ac8df21ed66c980a5
#
_cell.length_a   1.000
_cell.length_b   1.000
_cell.length_c   1.000
_cell.angle_alpha   90.00
_cell.angle_beta   90.00
_cell.angle_gamma   90.00
#
_symmetry.space_group_name_H-M   'P 1'
#
loop_
_entity.id
_entity.type
_entity.pdbx_description
1 polymer ?
#
loop_
_entity_poly.entity_id
_entity_poly.type
_entity_poly.pdbx_seq_one_letter_code
_entity_poly.pdbx_strand_id
1 'polypeptide(L)'
;METKLRIIHETVYEFDDEVFIEPHYLRFKPRITPYNQLESTELKMVPEPIGLSEQSDAENNLVHFSWFDGMHSSLTIRSDSVVVLRENNPFNFIVFPTGFFDLPFHYSSQLNDTLYAALLYGKIGKPLNDYGNHLLEKATYKTLNFISNLTNQIHDDFTLILREEGEPFEANKTFELKSGSCRDLSWMQIQLLRHLGIAARFVSGYYFIESASAVHDLHGWLEVYLPGAGWVGFDPSHGIIAGSAHIPICSSAYYQNTMPVTGSFRGSANSTMHTSLTIENLGSLKASLVGYKTEPY
;
A
#
# COMPACT_ATOMS: atom_id res chain seq x y z
N MET A 1 -4.66 16.49 16.59
CA MET A 1 -3.99 17.54 15.77
C MET A 1 -4.17 17.15 14.30
N GLU A 2 -4.35 18.12 13.41
CA GLU A 2 -4.45 17.81 11.96
C GLU A 2 -3.19 18.35 11.28
N THR A 3 -2.58 17.54 10.41
CA THR A 3 -1.39 17.94 9.63
C THR A 3 -1.76 17.94 8.16
N LYS A 4 -1.50 19.05 7.49
CA LYS A 4 -1.77 19.21 6.07
C LYS A 4 -0.51 18.96 5.26
N LEU A 5 -0.56 18.03 4.32
CA LEU A 5 0.54 17.65 3.46
C LEU A 5 0.21 17.90 1.99
N ARG A 6 1.19 18.34 1.22
CA ARG A 6 1.18 18.31 -0.24
C ARG A 6 2.10 17.21 -0.71
N ILE A 7 1.59 16.35 -1.58
CA ILE A 7 2.31 15.20 -2.13
C ILE A 7 2.42 15.40 -3.64
N ILE A 8 3.65 15.50 -4.12
CA ILE A 8 3.96 15.61 -5.54
C ILE A 8 4.70 14.35 -5.94
N HIS A 9 4.10 13.57 -6.84
CA HIS A 9 4.70 12.37 -7.38
C HIS A 9 4.79 12.51 -8.91
N GLU A 10 6.00 12.44 -9.43
CA GLU A 10 6.27 12.55 -10.86
C GLU A 10 7.00 11.31 -11.35
N THR A 11 6.54 10.77 -12.47
CA THR A 11 7.18 9.67 -13.19
C THR A 11 7.41 10.12 -14.63
N VAL A 12 8.65 9.98 -15.09
CA VAL A 12 9.07 10.34 -16.44
C VAL A 12 9.59 9.09 -17.13
N TYR A 13 9.02 8.77 -18.27
CA TYR A 13 9.55 7.77 -19.20
C TYR A 13 10.20 8.49 -20.37
N GLU A 14 11.44 8.14 -20.69
CA GLU A 14 12.15 8.60 -21.89
C GLU A 14 12.38 7.41 -22.81
N PHE A 15 12.13 7.62 -24.09
CA PHE A 15 12.33 6.59 -25.13
C PHE A 15 13.46 7.05 -26.07
N ASP A 16 14.35 6.12 -26.45
CA ASP A 16 15.47 6.41 -27.37
C ASP A 16 15.04 6.56 -28.84
N ASP A 17 13.77 6.29 -29.17
CA ASP A 17 13.12 6.56 -30.44
C ASP A 17 11.63 6.87 -30.19
N GLU A 18 10.90 7.35 -31.19
CA GLU A 18 9.47 7.60 -31.08
C GLU A 18 8.66 6.30 -30.96
N VAL A 19 7.72 6.27 -30.03
CA VAL A 19 6.84 5.14 -29.76
C VAL A 19 5.37 5.57 -29.75
N PHE A 20 4.48 4.61 -30.05
CA PHE A 20 3.07 4.77 -29.77
C PHE A 20 2.78 4.35 -28.34
N ILE A 21 2.33 5.29 -27.49
CA ILE A 21 1.98 5.01 -26.10
C ILE A 21 0.62 4.33 -26.07
N GLU A 22 0.60 3.06 -25.60
CA GLU A 22 -0.63 2.33 -25.39
C GLU A 22 -1.41 2.88 -24.18
N PRO A 23 -2.70 2.52 -24.00
CA PRO A 23 -3.44 2.96 -22.82
C PRO A 23 -2.77 2.60 -21.51
N HIS A 24 -2.84 3.54 -20.55
CA HIS A 24 -2.22 3.41 -19.22
C HIS A 24 -3.24 3.47 -18.10
N TYR A 25 -3.08 2.60 -17.11
CA TYR A 25 -3.73 2.70 -15.81
C TYR A 25 -2.83 3.45 -14.84
N LEU A 26 -3.40 4.47 -14.18
CA LEU A 26 -2.68 5.37 -13.28
C LEU A 26 -3.34 5.34 -11.91
N ARG A 27 -2.55 5.06 -10.87
CA ARG A 27 -2.98 4.96 -9.47
C ARG A 27 -2.15 5.92 -8.64
N PHE A 28 -2.60 7.17 -8.55
CA PHE A 28 -1.91 8.24 -7.83
C PHE A 28 -2.79 8.92 -6.79
N LYS A 29 -4.12 8.75 -6.91
CA LYS A 29 -5.07 9.45 -6.06
C LYS A 29 -5.07 8.85 -4.66
N PRO A 30 -4.74 9.63 -3.60
CA PRO A 30 -4.79 9.14 -2.23
C PRO A 30 -6.19 8.64 -1.86
N ARG A 31 -6.24 7.44 -1.27
CA ARG A 31 -7.47 6.84 -0.78
C ARG A 31 -7.89 7.52 0.52
N ILE A 32 -9.18 7.91 0.61
CA ILE A 32 -9.75 8.45 1.84
C ILE A 32 -9.87 7.32 2.87
N THR A 33 -9.40 7.58 4.09
CA THR A 33 -9.49 6.66 5.24
C THR A 33 -10.07 7.43 6.44
N PRO A 34 -10.39 6.76 7.55
CA PRO A 34 -10.85 7.46 8.76
C PRO A 34 -9.84 8.49 9.32
N TYR A 35 -8.56 8.39 8.96
CA TYR A 35 -7.49 9.24 9.47
C TYR A 35 -6.80 10.10 8.41
N ASN A 36 -7.21 10.01 7.15
CA ASN A 36 -6.79 10.96 6.12
C ASN A 36 -7.97 11.44 5.27
N GLN A 37 -7.91 12.68 4.86
CA GLN A 37 -8.89 13.32 3.99
C GLN A 37 -8.18 13.94 2.81
N LEU A 38 -8.66 13.67 1.60
CA LEU A 38 -8.18 14.30 0.38
C LEU A 38 -8.88 15.66 0.21
N GLU A 39 -8.12 16.75 0.17
CA GLU A 39 -8.64 18.10 -0.12
C GLU A 39 -8.65 18.39 -1.62
N SER A 40 -7.55 18.06 -2.30
CA SER A 40 -7.44 18.24 -3.75
C SER A 40 -6.48 17.22 -4.34
N THR A 41 -6.68 16.93 -5.62
CA THR A 41 -5.75 16.15 -6.44
C THR A 41 -5.82 16.65 -7.88
N GLU A 42 -4.66 16.77 -8.50
CA GLU A 42 -4.50 17.12 -9.91
C GLU A 42 -3.58 16.09 -10.56
N LEU A 43 -3.95 15.59 -11.73
CA LEU A 43 -3.13 14.66 -12.51
C LEU A 43 -2.85 15.33 -13.86
N LYS A 44 -1.57 15.55 -14.18
CA LYS A 44 -1.09 16.11 -15.43
C LYS A 44 -0.23 15.10 -16.17
N MET A 45 -0.35 15.10 -17.49
CA MET A 45 0.45 14.28 -18.38
C MET A 45 1.00 15.08 -19.53
N VAL A 46 2.20 14.73 -19.97
CA VAL A 46 2.83 15.25 -21.19
C VAL A 46 3.41 14.04 -21.94
N PRO A 47 2.95 13.73 -23.17
CA PRO A 47 1.93 14.43 -23.93
C PRO A 47 0.56 14.40 -23.24
N GLU A 48 -0.28 15.40 -23.58
CA GLU A 48 -1.67 15.41 -23.10
C GLU A 48 -2.43 14.23 -23.73
N PRO A 49 -3.11 13.40 -22.92
CA PRO A 49 -3.88 12.28 -23.45
C PRO A 49 -5.09 12.76 -24.25
N ILE A 50 -5.44 12.06 -25.32
CA ILE A 50 -6.67 12.36 -26.07
C ILE A 50 -7.93 11.94 -25.31
N GLY A 51 -7.77 11.14 -24.28
CA GLY A 51 -8.84 10.81 -23.34
C GLY A 51 -8.31 10.35 -21.99
N LEU A 52 -9.07 10.72 -20.95
CA LEU A 52 -8.81 10.37 -19.56
C LEU A 52 -10.14 10.05 -18.88
N SER A 53 -10.22 8.92 -18.21
CA SER A 53 -11.37 8.56 -17.38
C SER A 53 -10.94 8.15 -15.97
N GLU A 54 -11.75 8.50 -14.96
CA GLU A 54 -11.61 8.00 -13.59
C GLU A 54 -12.64 6.88 -13.37
N GLN A 55 -12.21 5.76 -12.83
CA GLN A 55 -13.07 4.59 -12.61
C GLN A 55 -12.63 3.81 -11.37
N SER A 56 -13.49 2.94 -10.87
CA SER A 56 -13.13 1.95 -9.83
C SER A 56 -12.73 0.64 -10.50
N ASP A 57 -11.62 0.06 -10.04
CA ASP A 57 -11.24 -1.29 -10.43
C ASP A 57 -12.03 -2.37 -9.67
N ALA A 58 -11.76 -3.64 -9.95
CA ALA A 58 -12.45 -4.77 -9.33
C ALA A 58 -12.25 -4.88 -7.81
N GLU A 59 -11.22 -4.22 -7.26
CA GLU A 59 -10.93 -4.19 -5.82
C GLU A 59 -11.29 -2.83 -5.18
N ASN A 60 -12.09 -2.02 -5.91
CA ASN A 60 -12.58 -0.71 -5.48
C ASN A 60 -11.47 0.35 -5.26
N ASN A 61 -10.37 0.25 -5.98
CA ASN A 61 -9.40 1.32 -6.04
C ASN A 61 -9.82 2.35 -7.10
N LEU A 62 -9.57 3.63 -6.85
CA LEU A 62 -9.72 4.67 -7.86
C LEU A 62 -8.55 4.63 -8.83
N VAL A 63 -8.85 4.50 -10.10
CA VAL A 63 -7.87 4.35 -11.18
C VAL A 63 -8.20 5.33 -12.29
N HIS A 64 -7.21 6.07 -12.76
CA HIS A 64 -7.33 6.80 -14.01
C HIS A 64 -6.89 5.90 -15.16
N PHE A 65 -7.64 5.94 -16.25
CA PHE A 65 -7.32 5.26 -17.48
C PHE A 65 -7.14 6.31 -18.58
N SER A 66 -5.93 6.39 -19.14
CA SER A 66 -5.54 7.36 -20.14
C SER A 66 -5.15 6.69 -21.44
N TRP A 67 -5.42 7.36 -22.58
CA TRP A 67 -5.01 6.91 -23.91
C TRP A 67 -4.54 8.07 -24.76
N PHE A 68 -3.59 7.80 -25.64
CA PHE A 68 -2.82 8.77 -26.38
C PHE A 68 -2.99 8.56 -27.89
N ASP A 69 -2.61 9.56 -28.69
CA ASP A 69 -2.51 9.49 -30.14
C ASP A 69 -1.15 10.02 -30.58
N GLY A 70 -0.73 9.60 -31.77
CA GLY A 70 0.57 9.98 -32.33
C GLY A 70 1.76 9.19 -31.76
N MET A 71 2.95 9.61 -32.18
CA MET A 71 4.23 9.05 -31.78
C MET A 71 4.91 10.04 -30.82
N HIS A 72 5.56 9.51 -29.78
CA HIS A 72 6.16 10.31 -28.73
C HIS A 72 7.49 9.72 -28.26
N SER A 73 8.43 10.59 -27.88
CA SER A 73 9.72 10.23 -27.32
C SER A 73 9.77 10.25 -25.79
N SER A 74 8.68 10.66 -25.13
CA SER A 74 8.59 10.68 -23.67
C SER A 74 7.15 10.63 -23.18
N LEU A 75 6.97 10.22 -21.90
CA LEU A 75 5.72 10.34 -21.16
C LEU A 75 6.03 10.82 -19.75
N THR A 76 5.56 12.02 -19.41
CA THR A 76 5.61 12.54 -18.04
C THR A 76 4.24 12.44 -17.41
N ILE A 77 4.17 11.89 -16.20
CA ILE A 77 2.96 11.77 -15.39
C ILE A 77 3.24 12.45 -14.06
N ARG A 78 2.48 13.47 -13.69
CA ARG A 78 2.64 14.22 -12.45
C ARG A 78 1.32 14.30 -11.71
N SER A 79 1.33 13.77 -10.48
CA SER A 79 0.24 13.91 -9.53
C SER A 79 0.61 14.93 -8.46
N ASP A 80 -0.30 15.83 -8.12
CA ASP A 80 -0.18 16.83 -7.07
C ASP A 80 -1.42 16.77 -6.19
N SER A 81 -1.26 16.29 -4.96
CA SER A 81 -2.36 16.01 -4.05
C SER A 81 -2.16 16.71 -2.71
N VAL A 82 -3.24 17.25 -2.16
CA VAL A 82 -3.25 17.81 -0.79
C VAL A 82 -4.11 16.93 0.10
N VAL A 83 -3.50 16.42 1.17
CA VAL A 83 -4.14 15.55 2.15
C VAL A 83 -4.07 16.16 3.55
N VAL A 84 -5.12 15.94 4.34
CA VAL A 84 -5.15 16.28 5.76
C VAL A 84 -5.09 14.98 6.57
N LEU A 85 -4.03 14.84 7.35
CA LEU A 85 -3.86 13.72 8.27
C LEU A 85 -4.46 14.07 9.63
N ARG A 86 -5.20 13.13 10.20
CA ARG A 86 -5.79 13.20 11.53
C ARG A 86 -5.12 12.22 12.45
N GLU A 87 -4.80 12.68 13.64
CA GLU A 87 -4.29 11.78 14.67
C GLU A 87 -5.32 10.67 14.93
N ASN A 88 -4.87 9.43 14.89
CA ASN A 88 -5.70 8.25 15.02
C ASN A 88 -5.05 7.22 15.93
N ASN A 89 -5.86 6.54 16.72
CA ASN A 89 -5.44 5.30 17.37
C ASN A 89 -5.67 4.12 16.41
N PRO A 90 -4.61 3.51 15.86
CA PRO A 90 -4.75 2.42 14.89
C PRO A 90 -5.34 1.15 15.49
N PHE A 91 -5.44 1.05 16.82
CA PHE A 91 -6.11 -0.05 17.53
C PHE A 91 -7.57 0.25 17.90
N ASN A 92 -8.18 1.31 17.36
CA ASN A 92 -9.58 1.65 17.63
C ASN A 92 -10.55 0.76 16.85
N PHE A 93 -10.49 -0.55 17.10
CA PHE A 93 -11.38 -1.56 16.55
C PHE A 93 -11.55 -2.74 17.51
N ILE A 94 -12.52 -3.58 17.24
CA ILE A 94 -12.69 -4.88 17.92
C ILE A 94 -12.69 -5.99 16.87
N VAL A 95 -11.99 -7.09 17.16
CA VAL A 95 -12.15 -8.33 16.39
C VAL A 95 -13.42 -9.03 16.89
N PHE A 96 -14.32 -9.39 15.98
CA PHE A 96 -15.60 -10.04 16.32
C PHE A 96 -16.10 -10.87 15.13
N PRO A 97 -16.66 -12.06 15.35
CA PRO A 97 -16.88 -12.78 16.63
C PRO A 97 -15.59 -13.25 17.33
N THR A 98 -15.71 -13.65 18.59
CA THR A 98 -14.58 -14.05 19.44
C THR A 98 -13.81 -15.26 18.91
N GLY A 99 -14.41 -16.08 18.03
CA GLY A 99 -13.72 -17.17 17.34
C GLY A 99 -12.52 -16.73 16.49
N PHE A 100 -12.38 -15.42 16.20
CA PHE A 100 -11.23 -14.86 15.50
C PHE A 100 -10.13 -14.32 16.43
N PHE A 101 -10.30 -14.46 17.75
CA PHE A 101 -9.26 -14.04 18.71
C PHE A 101 -8.04 -14.98 18.72
N ASP A 102 -8.26 -16.22 18.39
CA ASP A 102 -7.23 -17.25 18.43
C ASP A 102 -7.02 -17.90 17.04
N LEU A 103 -5.77 -18.26 16.74
CA LEU A 103 -5.37 -19.00 15.54
C LEU A 103 -5.22 -20.50 15.87
N PRO A 104 -5.53 -21.40 14.93
CA PRO A 104 -6.12 -21.13 13.62
C PRO A 104 -7.62 -20.83 13.72
N PHE A 105 -8.10 -19.94 12.87
CA PHE A 105 -9.52 -19.70 12.65
C PHE A 105 -9.91 -19.99 11.20
N HIS A 106 -11.21 -20.03 10.91
CA HIS A 106 -11.73 -20.15 9.55
C HIS A 106 -12.77 -19.07 9.27
N TYR A 107 -12.65 -18.40 8.14
CA TYR A 107 -13.68 -17.50 7.65
C TYR A 107 -14.95 -18.30 7.29
N SER A 108 -16.13 -17.68 7.40
CA SER A 108 -17.37 -18.28 6.87
C SER A 108 -17.22 -18.51 5.35
N SER A 109 -18.00 -19.44 4.79
CA SER A 109 -17.96 -19.74 3.34
C SER A 109 -18.10 -18.47 2.49
N GLN A 110 -19.09 -17.63 2.80
CA GLN A 110 -19.34 -16.38 2.09
C GLN A 110 -18.13 -15.42 2.18
N LEU A 111 -17.53 -15.30 3.36
CA LEU A 111 -16.39 -14.41 3.56
C LEU A 111 -15.12 -14.97 2.90
N ASN A 112 -14.96 -16.29 2.93
CA ASN A 112 -13.87 -16.98 2.24
C ASN A 112 -13.95 -16.78 0.72
N ASP A 113 -15.14 -16.85 0.12
CA ASP A 113 -15.35 -16.58 -1.30
C ASP A 113 -14.98 -15.12 -1.65
N THR A 114 -15.37 -14.16 -0.80
CA THR A 114 -15.04 -12.74 -0.98
C THR A 114 -13.56 -12.47 -0.84
N LEU A 115 -12.86 -13.15 0.07
CA LEU A 115 -11.45 -12.98 0.37
C LEU A 115 -10.53 -13.92 -0.44
N TYR A 116 -11.10 -14.72 -1.35
CA TYR A 116 -10.39 -15.81 -2.01
C TYR A 116 -9.02 -15.41 -2.55
N ALA A 117 -8.93 -14.32 -3.32
CA ALA A 117 -7.67 -13.85 -3.87
C ALA A 117 -6.65 -13.45 -2.78
N ALA A 118 -7.13 -12.89 -1.67
CA ALA A 118 -6.31 -12.49 -0.53
C ALA A 118 -5.89 -13.65 0.39
N LEU A 119 -6.32 -14.87 0.08
CA LEU A 119 -5.93 -16.12 0.74
C LEU A 119 -4.99 -16.99 -0.12
N LEU A 120 -4.84 -16.65 -1.40
CA LEU A 120 -3.94 -17.40 -2.30
C LEU A 120 -2.47 -17.10 -1.96
N TYR A 121 -1.68 -18.14 -1.79
CA TYR A 121 -0.24 -18.02 -1.51
C TYR A 121 0.57 -18.98 -2.40
N GLY A 122 1.83 -18.60 -2.58
CA GLY A 122 2.81 -19.43 -3.26
C GLY A 122 3.42 -20.50 -2.35
N LYS A 123 4.49 -21.12 -2.80
CA LYS A 123 5.20 -22.15 -1.99
C LYS A 123 5.89 -21.49 -0.79
N ILE A 124 5.56 -21.92 0.41
CA ILE A 124 6.27 -21.56 1.65
C ILE A 124 7.25 -22.68 2.01
N GLY A 125 8.52 -22.31 2.12
CA GLY A 125 9.59 -23.21 2.51
C GLY A 125 9.57 -23.50 4.02
N LYS A 126 10.12 -24.66 4.41
CA LYS A 126 10.16 -25.07 5.81
C LYS A 126 10.77 -24.01 6.75
N PRO A 127 11.90 -23.34 6.43
CA PRO A 127 12.47 -22.32 7.33
C PRO A 127 11.53 -21.15 7.62
N LEU A 128 10.85 -20.61 6.60
CA LEU A 128 9.88 -19.53 6.75
C LEU A 128 8.63 -19.98 7.50
N ASN A 129 8.16 -21.22 7.23
CA ASN A 129 7.04 -21.79 7.97
C ASN A 129 7.38 -22.00 9.46
N ASP A 130 8.56 -22.55 9.76
CA ASP A 130 9.03 -22.77 11.14
C ASP A 130 9.16 -21.43 11.89
N TYR A 131 9.64 -20.37 11.22
CA TYR A 131 9.71 -19.02 11.75
C TYR A 131 8.31 -18.49 12.13
N GLY A 132 7.34 -18.63 11.23
CA GLY A 132 5.96 -18.22 11.49
C GLY A 132 5.32 -18.98 12.64
N ASN A 133 5.50 -20.31 12.69
CA ASN A 133 4.97 -21.15 13.75
C ASN A 133 5.59 -20.84 15.11
N HIS A 134 6.90 -20.59 15.17
CA HIS A 134 7.57 -20.17 16.41
C HIS A 134 6.99 -18.86 16.97
N LEU A 135 6.76 -17.86 16.12
CA LEU A 135 6.15 -16.60 16.55
C LEU A 135 4.68 -16.76 16.94
N LEU A 136 3.96 -17.67 16.29
CA LEU A 136 2.58 -18.00 16.63
C LEU A 136 2.48 -18.63 18.04
N GLU A 137 3.36 -19.58 18.35
CA GLU A 137 3.47 -20.19 19.68
C GLU A 137 3.84 -19.13 20.74
N LYS A 138 4.83 -18.28 20.46
CA LYS A 138 5.24 -17.17 21.33
C LYS A 138 4.11 -16.18 21.60
N ALA A 139 3.24 -15.94 20.62
CA ALA A 139 2.02 -15.13 20.76
C ALA A 139 0.87 -15.85 21.47
N THR A 140 1.10 -17.09 21.94
CA THR A 140 0.07 -17.95 22.56
C THR A 140 -1.19 -18.08 21.69
N TYR A 141 -0.98 -18.18 20.38
CA TYR A 141 -2.01 -18.30 19.35
C TYR A 141 -3.01 -17.11 19.29
N LYS A 142 -2.76 -16.00 19.96
CA LYS A 142 -3.61 -14.81 19.92
C LYS A 142 -3.41 -14.06 18.59
N THR A 143 -4.47 -13.95 17.80
CA THR A 143 -4.44 -13.45 16.42
C THR A 143 -3.77 -12.07 16.30
N LEU A 144 -4.25 -11.08 17.03
CA LEU A 144 -3.71 -9.73 16.94
C LEU A 144 -2.27 -9.63 17.47
N ASN A 145 -1.98 -10.34 18.58
CA ASN A 145 -0.63 -10.38 19.14
C ASN A 145 0.34 -11.03 18.15
N PHE A 146 -0.08 -12.13 17.49
CA PHE A 146 0.74 -12.80 16.50
C PHE A 146 1.07 -11.88 15.33
N ILE A 147 0.07 -11.23 14.73
CA ILE A 147 0.29 -10.36 13.56
C ILE A 147 1.19 -9.17 13.94
N SER A 148 0.94 -8.53 15.08
CA SER A 148 1.77 -7.42 15.57
C SER A 148 3.20 -7.86 15.88
N ASN A 149 3.38 -9.00 16.58
CA ASN A 149 4.69 -9.54 16.89
C ASN A 149 5.45 -9.97 15.63
N LEU A 150 4.77 -10.57 14.65
CA LEU A 150 5.36 -10.95 13.36
C LEU A 150 5.87 -9.70 12.60
N THR A 151 5.05 -8.66 12.54
CA THR A 151 5.41 -7.39 11.89
C THR A 151 6.65 -6.75 12.54
N ASN A 152 6.66 -6.68 13.88
CA ASN A 152 7.78 -6.13 14.62
C ASN A 152 9.03 -7.01 14.51
N GLN A 153 8.89 -8.34 14.60
CA GLN A 153 10.03 -9.27 14.52
C GLN A 153 10.64 -9.30 13.11
N ILE A 154 9.85 -9.10 12.04
CA ILE A 154 10.39 -8.92 10.69
C ILE A 154 11.24 -7.65 10.63
N HIS A 155 10.79 -6.56 11.21
CA HIS A 155 11.59 -5.34 11.29
C HIS A 155 12.93 -5.55 12.00
N ASP A 156 12.92 -6.30 13.10
CA ASP A 156 14.12 -6.55 13.92
C ASP A 156 15.11 -7.52 13.25
N ASP A 157 14.58 -8.55 12.56
CA ASP A 157 15.38 -9.66 12.02
C ASP A 157 15.88 -9.43 10.59
N PHE A 158 15.33 -8.43 9.87
CA PHE A 158 15.64 -8.20 8.45
C PHE A 158 16.19 -6.81 8.22
N THR A 159 17.21 -6.72 7.37
CA THR A 159 17.77 -5.42 6.97
C THR A 159 16.93 -4.80 5.86
N LEU A 160 16.38 -3.61 6.12
CA LEU A 160 15.72 -2.81 5.08
C LEU A 160 16.77 -2.27 4.10
N ILE A 161 16.60 -2.53 2.81
CA ILE A 161 17.46 -2.04 1.73
C ILE A 161 16.64 -1.23 0.73
N LEU A 162 17.25 -0.23 0.13
CA LEU A 162 16.65 0.48 -1.00
C LEU A 162 16.80 -0.39 -2.26
N ARG A 163 15.68 -0.61 -2.96
CA ARG A 163 15.63 -1.22 -4.29
C ARG A 163 14.70 -0.38 -5.15
N GLU A 164 15.26 0.34 -6.09
CA GLU A 164 14.50 1.24 -6.96
C GLU A 164 13.60 0.48 -7.92
N GLU A 165 14.09 -0.64 -8.46
CA GLU A 165 13.42 -1.40 -9.51
C GLU A 165 13.10 -2.85 -9.13
N GLY A 166 12.29 -3.47 -9.97
CA GLY A 166 11.94 -4.88 -9.95
C GLY A 166 10.77 -5.22 -9.04
N GLU A 167 10.21 -6.39 -9.29
CA GLU A 167 9.13 -6.95 -8.50
C GLU A 167 9.59 -7.35 -7.09
N PRO A 168 8.66 -7.50 -6.12
CA PRO A 168 8.99 -8.11 -4.83
C PRO A 168 9.66 -9.47 -5.02
N PHE A 169 10.66 -9.76 -4.20
CA PHE A 169 11.24 -11.10 -4.18
C PHE A 169 10.20 -12.12 -3.70
N GLU A 170 10.38 -13.37 -4.15
CA GLU A 170 9.66 -14.49 -3.57
C GLU A 170 9.88 -14.57 -2.06
N ALA A 171 8.83 -14.94 -1.29
CA ALA A 171 8.85 -14.94 0.18
C ALA A 171 10.03 -15.73 0.78
N ASN A 172 10.34 -16.90 0.21
CA ASN A 172 11.47 -17.71 0.67
C ASN A 172 12.82 -17.04 0.41
N LYS A 173 12.96 -16.36 -0.74
CA LYS A 173 14.18 -15.63 -1.10
C LYS A 173 14.42 -14.46 -0.15
N THR A 174 13.39 -13.66 0.14
CA THR A 174 13.49 -12.58 1.13
C THR A 174 13.89 -13.13 2.50
N PHE A 175 13.28 -14.24 2.92
CA PHE A 175 13.61 -14.89 4.17
C PHE A 175 15.06 -15.39 4.24
N GLU A 176 15.57 -15.99 3.19
CA GLU A 176 16.95 -16.50 3.10
C GLU A 176 17.99 -15.36 3.10
N LEU A 177 17.70 -14.27 2.39
CA LEU A 177 18.59 -13.10 2.31
C LEU A 177 18.64 -12.28 3.61
N LYS A 178 17.65 -12.42 4.50
CA LYS A 178 17.47 -11.58 5.69
C LYS A 178 17.53 -10.08 5.40
N SER A 179 17.17 -9.71 4.17
CA SER A 179 17.14 -8.32 3.71
C SER A 179 16.17 -8.16 2.55
N GLY A 180 15.60 -6.96 2.40
CA GLY A 180 14.70 -6.63 1.32
C GLY A 180 14.22 -5.19 1.41
N SER A 181 13.59 -4.71 0.33
CA SER A 181 12.86 -3.43 0.34
C SER A 181 11.54 -3.56 1.11
N CYS A 182 10.86 -2.44 1.34
CA CYS A 182 9.53 -2.42 1.96
C CYS A 182 8.55 -3.39 1.26
N ARG A 183 8.58 -3.46 -0.07
CA ARG A 183 7.74 -4.39 -0.86
C ARG A 183 8.12 -5.86 -0.66
N ASP A 184 9.42 -6.17 -0.50
CA ASP A 184 9.89 -7.54 -0.27
C ASP A 184 9.44 -8.05 1.11
N LEU A 185 9.63 -7.24 2.15
CA LEU A 185 9.24 -7.58 3.52
C LEU A 185 7.73 -7.72 3.65
N SER A 186 6.98 -6.79 3.05
CA SER A 186 5.52 -6.83 3.05
C SER A 186 4.98 -8.05 2.29
N TRP A 187 5.55 -8.35 1.12
CA TRP A 187 5.12 -9.51 0.34
C TRP A 187 5.44 -10.84 1.04
N MET A 188 6.60 -10.95 1.67
CA MET A 188 6.97 -12.11 2.48
C MET A 188 5.97 -12.31 3.64
N GLN A 189 5.63 -11.26 4.38
CA GLN A 189 4.65 -11.33 5.46
C GLN A 189 3.25 -11.70 4.95
N ILE A 190 2.80 -11.14 3.82
CA ILE A 190 1.53 -11.49 3.17
C ILE A 190 1.47 -12.99 2.87
N GLN A 191 2.52 -13.54 2.22
CA GLN A 191 2.55 -14.94 1.84
C GLN A 191 2.51 -15.87 3.06
N LEU A 192 3.22 -15.52 4.13
CA LEU A 192 3.21 -16.27 5.37
C LEU A 192 1.85 -16.20 6.08
N LEU A 193 1.23 -15.04 6.15
CA LEU A 193 -0.11 -14.87 6.75
C LEU A 193 -1.17 -15.67 6.00
N ARG A 194 -1.16 -15.61 4.67
CA ARG A 194 -2.07 -16.39 3.81
C ARG A 194 -1.87 -17.89 3.98
N HIS A 195 -0.63 -18.35 4.11
CA HIS A 195 -0.30 -19.75 4.41
C HIS A 195 -0.91 -20.21 5.75
N LEU A 196 -0.98 -19.31 6.72
CA LEU A 196 -1.61 -19.56 8.03
C LEU A 196 -3.13 -19.31 8.04
N GLY A 197 -3.75 -19.13 6.87
CA GLY A 197 -5.19 -18.96 6.71
C GLY A 197 -5.71 -17.54 7.00
N ILE A 198 -4.84 -16.54 7.06
CA ILE A 198 -5.19 -15.14 7.34
C ILE A 198 -5.17 -14.35 6.03
N ALA A 199 -6.33 -13.79 5.64
CA ALA A 199 -6.42 -12.98 4.43
C ALA A 199 -5.59 -11.71 4.56
N ALA A 200 -4.70 -11.48 3.60
CA ALA A 200 -3.83 -10.32 3.55
C ALA A 200 -3.70 -9.79 2.11
N ARG A 201 -3.47 -8.49 1.96
CA ARG A 201 -3.29 -7.85 0.66
C ARG A 201 -2.18 -6.79 0.71
N PHE A 202 -1.60 -6.51 -0.44
CA PHE A 202 -0.56 -5.50 -0.60
C PHE A 202 -1.18 -4.11 -0.69
N VAL A 203 -0.51 -3.11 -0.11
CA VAL A 203 -0.88 -1.70 -0.21
C VAL A 203 0.30 -0.91 -0.74
N SER A 204 0.05 -0.07 -1.72
CA SER A 204 0.98 0.94 -2.23
C SER A 204 0.50 2.33 -1.81
N GLY A 205 1.42 3.20 -1.44
CA GLY A 205 1.10 4.56 -1.01
C GLY A 205 2.33 5.35 -0.60
N TYR A 206 2.12 6.31 0.29
CA TYR A 206 3.17 7.18 0.79
C TYR A 206 3.29 7.03 2.31
N TYR A 207 4.50 7.17 2.81
CA TYR A 207 4.76 7.22 4.25
C TYR A 207 5.40 8.55 4.61
N PHE A 208 4.74 9.31 5.48
CA PHE A 208 5.22 10.62 5.91
C PHE A 208 6.09 10.51 7.14
N ILE A 209 7.33 10.99 7.05
CA ILE A 209 8.26 11.14 8.15
C ILE A 209 8.55 12.63 8.32
N GLU A 210 8.29 13.16 9.49
CA GLU A 210 8.60 14.55 9.82
C GLU A 210 10.10 14.72 10.08
N SER A 211 10.89 14.84 9.01
CA SER A 211 12.32 15.05 9.06
C SER A 211 12.78 15.93 7.91
N ALA A 212 13.60 16.92 8.19
CA ALA A 212 14.15 17.83 7.17
C ALA A 212 15.07 17.12 6.14
N SER A 213 15.56 15.92 6.48
CA SER A 213 16.42 15.10 5.61
C SER A 213 15.70 13.86 5.06
N ALA A 214 14.37 13.75 5.22
CA ALA A 214 13.64 12.60 4.72
C ALA A 214 13.65 12.57 3.19
N VAL A 215 14.17 11.48 2.64
CA VAL A 215 13.95 11.11 1.24
C VAL A 215 12.64 10.33 1.22
N HIS A 216 11.69 10.81 0.44
CA HIS A 216 10.41 10.17 0.30
C HIS A 216 10.40 9.32 -0.97
N ASP A 217 10.00 8.07 -0.83
CA ASP A 217 9.78 7.14 -1.93
C ASP A 217 8.38 6.54 -1.85
N LEU A 218 7.93 5.93 -2.95
CA LEU A 218 6.74 5.11 -2.93
C LEU A 218 6.93 3.99 -1.91
N HIS A 219 5.99 3.87 -1.00
CA HIS A 219 6.05 2.92 0.10
C HIS A 219 5.08 1.77 -0.09
N GLY A 220 5.47 0.57 0.39
CA GLY A 220 4.66 -0.63 0.34
C GLY A 220 4.51 -1.25 1.72
N TRP A 221 3.27 -1.60 2.09
CA TRP A 221 2.94 -2.34 3.31
C TRP A 221 1.83 -3.36 3.05
N LEU A 222 1.23 -3.91 4.08
CA LEU A 222 0.12 -4.85 3.92
C LEU A 222 -1.09 -4.46 4.75
N GLU A 223 -2.24 -4.95 4.32
CA GLU A 223 -3.48 -4.96 5.11
C GLU A 223 -3.90 -6.41 5.35
N VAL A 224 -4.37 -6.66 6.58
CA VAL A 224 -4.90 -7.96 7.03
C VAL A 224 -6.38 -7.82 7.30
N TYR A 225 -7.19 -8.76 6.83
CA TYR A 225 -8.63 -8.75 7.10
C TYR A 225 -8.96 -9.42 8.43
N LEU A 226 -9.47 -8.64 9.35
CA LEU A 226 -9.94 -9.12 10.66
C LEU A 226 -11.45 -8.87 10.79
N PRO A 227 -12.28 -9.90 10.93
CA PRO A 227 -13.71 -9.72 11.13
C PRO A 227 -14.01 -8.79 12.31
N GLY A 228 -14.95 -7.85 12.11
CA GLY A 228 -15.23 -6.78 13.05
C GLY A 228 -14.35 -5.52 12.88
N ALA A 229 -13.09 -5.68 12.49
CA ALA A 229 -12.16 -4.58 12.24
C ALA A 229 -12.05 -4.19 10.74
N GLY A 230 -12.34 -5.14 9.84
CA GLY A 230 -12.11 -4.97 8.41
C GLY A 230 -10.64 -5.12 8.03
N TRP A 231 -10.17 -4.33 7.07
CA TRP A 231 -8.78 -4.31 6.64
C TRP A 231 -7.93 -3.42 7.57
N VAL A 232 -6.97 -4.02 8.25
CA VAL A 232 -6.06 -3.36 9.20
C VAL A 232 -4.64 -3.38 8.63
N GLY A 233 -3.99 -2.22 8.56
CA GLY A 233 -2.65 -2.07 7.98
C GLY A 233 -1.53 -2.47 8.93
N PHE A 234 -0.48 -3.13 8.41
CA PHE A 234 0.75 -3.47 9.12
C PHE A 234 1.95 -3.18 8.22
N ASP A 235 3.00 -2.62 8.80
CA ASP A 235 4.20 -2.24 8.07
C ASP A 235 5.45 -2.91 8.65
N PRO A 236 5.93 -3.99 8.04
CA PRO A 236 7.09 -4.72 8.53
C PRO A 236 8.42 -3.98 8.31
N SER A 237 8.48 -2.98 7.42
CA SER A 237 9.70 -2.20 7.25
C SER A 237 9.94 -1.21 8.39
N HIS A 238 8.89 -0.82 9.11
CA HIS A 238 8.95 0.04 10.29
C HIS A 238 8.57 -0.70 11.59
N GLY A 239 8.12 -1.97 11.51
CA GLY A 239 7.72 -2.78 12.66
C GLY A 239 6.45 -2.29 13.35
N ILE A 240 5.54 -1.61 12.65
CA ILE A 240 4.38 -0.92 13.23
C ILE A 240 3.07 -1.30 12.56
N ILE A 241 1.97 -1.03 13.26
CA ILE A 241 0.65 -0.97 12.67
C ILE A 241 0.51 0.35 11.88
N ALA A 242 -0.07 0.28 10.69
CA ALA A 242 -0.24 1.46 9.84
C ALA A 242 -1.26 2.43 10.47
N GLY A 243 -0.90 3.70 10.48
CA GLY A 243 -1.68 4.79 11.06
C GLY A 243 -1.74 6.01 10.16
N SER A 244 -1.94 7.19 10.74
CA SER A 244 -2.11 8.45 10.01
C SER A 244 -0.94 8.84 9.11
N ALA A 245 0.28 8.37 9.41
CA ALA A 245 1.45 8.61 8.56
C ALA A 245 1.44 7.81 7.25
N HIS A 246 0.61 6.76 7.16
CA HIS A 246 0.46 5.93 5.97
C HIS A 246 -0.69 6.47 5.11
N ILE A 247 -0.38 6.88 3.90
CA ILE A 247 -1.32 7.49 2.95
C ILE A 247 -1.50 6.51 1.79
N PRO A 248 -2.49 5.59 1.84
CA PRO A 248 -2.66 4.58 0.79
C PRO A 248 -3.18 5.21 -0.50
N ILE A 249 -2.72 4.69 -1.63
CA ILE A 249 -3.24 5.02 -2.96
C ILE A 249 -3.99 3.83 -3.57
N CYS A 250 -3.48 2.61 -3.38
CA CYS A 250 -4.06 1.41 -3.96
C CYS A 250 -3.80 0.19 -3.07
N SER A 251 -4.72 -0.76 -3.05
CA SER A 251 -4.54 -2.05 -2.39
C SER A 251 -5.07 -3.20 -3.24
N SER A 252 -4.34 -4.31 -3.28
CA SER A 252 -4.75 -5.49 -4.04
C SER A 252 -4.19 -6.78 -3.44
N ALA A 253 -4.89 -7.88 -3.70
CA ALA A 253 -4.37 -9.20 -3.44
C ALA A 253 -3.11 -9.51 -4.27
N TYR A 254 -2.92 -8.84 -5.40
CA TYR A 254 -1.79 -8.98 -6.31
C TYR A 254 -1.00 -7.66 -6.36
N TYR A 255 0.26 -7.66 -5.93
CA TYR A 255 1.07 -6.44 -5.88
C TYR A 255 1.18 -5.73 -7.24
N GLN A 256 1.14 -6.48 -8.35
CA GLN A 256 1.16 -5.90 -9.71
C GLN A 256 0.04 -4.90 -9.94
N ASN A 257 -1.13 -5.13 -9.34
CA ASN A 257 -2.29 -4.25 -9.46
C ASN A 257 -2.17 -2.97 -8.62
N THR A 258 -1.13 -2.85 -7.80
CA THR A 258 -0.90 -1.65 -6.98
C THR A 258 0.19 -0.73 -7.52
N MET A 259 0.78 -1.05 -8.67
CA MET A 259 1.77 -0.21 -9.33
C MET A 259 1.15 1.13 -9.73
N PRO A 260 1.82 2.28 -9.45
CA PRO A 260 1.30 3.61 -9.78
C PRO A 260 0.99 3.78 -11.26
N VAL A 261 1.83 3.22 -12.11
CA VAL A 261 1.67 3.23 -13.57
C VAL A 261 1.71 1.80 -14.07
N THR A 262 0.72 1.44 -14.88
CA THR A 262 0.68 0.16 -15.60
C THR A 262 0.24 0.44 -17.04
N GLY A 263 1.11 0.14 -17.98
CA GLY A 263 0.87 0.34 -19.40
C GLY A 263 2.02 -0.22 -20.23
N SER A 264 1.98 0.00 -21.52
CA SER A 264 3.00 -0.40 -22.46
C SER A 264 3.11 0.61 -23.61
N PHE A 265 4.07 0.38 -24.48
CA PHE A 265 4.20 1.13 -25.71
C PHE A 265 4.47 0.18 -26.89
N ARG A 266 4.16 0.62 -28.10
CA ARG A 266 4.53 -0.07 -29.34
C ARG A 266 5.66 0.67 -30.02
N GLY A 267 6.71 -0.03 -30.35
CA GLY A 267 7.92 0.45 -31.00
C GLY A 267 9.09 -0.46 -30.65
N SER A 268 10.26 -0.16 -31.19
CA SER A 268 11.52 -0.89 -30.91
C SER A 268 12.43 -0.12 -29.95
N ALA A 269 11.97 1.00 -29.41
CA ALA A 269 12.74 1.84 -28.51
C ALA A 269 12.99 1.15 -27.15
N ASN A 270 14.14 1.48 -26.54
CA ASN A 270 14.36 1.23 -25.13
C ASN A 270 13.74 2.38 -24.32
N SER A 271 13.32 2.07 -23.09
CA SER A 271 12.81 3.08 -22.17
C SER A 271 13.66 3.17 -20.92
N THR A 272 13.86 4.40 -20.44
CA THR A 272 14.33 4.68 -19.08
C THR A 272 13.20 5.31 -18.27
N MET A 273 13.18 5.08 -16.97
CA MET A 273 12.17 5.61 -16.07
C MET A 273 12.84 6.35 -14.91
N HIS A 274 12.38 7.55 -14.65
CA HIS A 274 12.78 8.34 -13.49
C HIS A 274 11.55 8.69 -12.65
N THR A 275 11.65 8.52 -11.35
CA THR A 275 10.56 8.84 -10.41
C THR A 275 11.07 9.80 -9.35
N SER A 276 10.26 10.79 -9.02
CA SER A 276 10.50 11.69 -7.90
C SER A 276 9.26 11.84 -7.04
N LEU A 277 9.48 11.88 -5.72
CA LEU A 277 8.41 12.09 -4.74
C LEU A 277 8.83 13.18 -3.76
N THR A 278 7.96 14.18 -3.61
CA THR A 278 8.11 15.24 -2.61
C THR A 278 6.89 15.26 -1.71
N ILE A 279 7.09 15.27 -0.39
CA ILE A 279 6.02 15.47 0.59
C ILE A 279 6.37 16.71 1.41
N GLU A 280 5.54 17.75 1.25
CA GLU A 280 5.68 19.04 1.92
C GLU A 280 4.69 19.14 3.08
N ASN A 281 5.18 19.47 4.27
CA ASN A 281 4.30 19.79 5.40
C ASN A 281 3.84 21.26 5.27
N LEU A 282 2.55 21.46 4.99
CA LEU A 282 1.93 22.78 4.83
C LEU A 282 1.50 23.41 6.16
N GLY A 283 1.77 22.74 7.27
CA GLY A 283 1.46 23.19 8.62
C GLY A 283 0.40 22.37 9.34
N SER A 284 0.34 22.58 10.64
CA SER A 284 -0.66 21.93 11.51
C SER A 284 -1.88 22.83 11.63
N LEU A 285 -3.05 22.30 11.33
CA LEU A 285 -4.32 22.96 11.56
C LEU A 285 -4.73 22.73 13.04
N LYS A 286 -4.98 23.80 13.79
CA LYS A 286 -5.65 23.68 15.09
C LYS A 286 -7.06 23.17 14.83
N ALA A 287 -7.46 22.05 15.44
CA ALA A 287 -8.80 21.54 15.36
C ALA A 287 -9.78 22.64 15.79
N SER A 288 -10.58 23.16 14.87
CA SER A 288 -11.74 23.98 15.24
C SER A 288 -12.74 23.02 15.88
N LEU A 289 -12.98 23.19 17.17
CA LEU A 289 -14.06 22.51 17.88
C LEU A 289 -15.39 22.95 17.24
N VAL A 290 -15.88 22.15 16.29
CA VAL A 290 -17.28 22.24 15.87
C VAL A 290 -18.09 21.66 17.03
N GLY A 291 -18.58 22.58 17.89
CA GLY A 291 -19.47 22.22 18.97
C GLY A 291 -20.78 21.68 18.41
N TYR A 292 -21.00 20.39 18.55
CA TYR A 292 -22.31 19.79 18.39
C TYR A 292 -23.18 20.37 19.55
N LYS A 293 -24.09 21.30 19.21
CA LYS A 293 -25.19 21.62 20.10
C LYS A 293 -26.10 20.40 20.14
N THR A 294 -26.07 19.66 21.23
CA THR A 294 -27.14 18.72 21.57
C THR A 294 -28.34 19.56 22.04
N GLU A 295 -29.37 19.65 21.22
CA GLU A 295 -30.67 20.10 21.73
C GLU A 295 -31.28 18.98 22.58
N PRO A 296 -31.80 19.31 23.78
CA PRO A 296 -32.48 18.30 24.59
C PRO A 296 -33.86 18.02 24.01
N TYR A 297 -34.23 16.74 23.98
CA TYR A 297 -35.56 16.25 23.69
C TYR A 297 -36.52 16.61 24.85
#